data_cb08469657edc19afc4049858b301368
#
_entry.id   cb08469657edc19afc4049858b301368
#
_cell.length_a   1.000
_cell.length_b   1.000
_cell.length_c   1.000
_cell.angle_alpha   90.00
_cell.angle_beta   90.00
_cell.angle_gamma   90.00
#
_symmetry.space_group_name_H-M   'P 1'
#
loop_
_entity.id
_entity.type
_entity.pdbx_description
1 polymer ?
#
loop_
_entity_poly.entity_id
_entity_poly.type
_entity_poly.pdbx_seq_one_letter_code
_entity_poly.pdbx_strand_id
1 'polypeptide(L)'
;MPDDESVVVVPAGAKELLAELAAIREAEIAVDVRKLETVHSLCLVYGTVDEDAFGEAAEQLIYRGAQGTPPVAEYLSLEVSALLGISPGSGAALIGQVLNCVYRHPVLWDAVRQGKVRWYRALDVIGEVNSAGVSLEAALWVDQRIAPSLLTMPRGRANRVLRGLVALADPALARERELKGRAHRHVTFWRESLDGGGCRDLTGRLDLGDAAALESTLDRIAATLAELGDTNELDIRRATALGILADPSRAQRLLEEGTDTGSTRTTTVVLHLSDASLAGASLVGRVEGHGPLSRETWCELLGHGRITIRPVVDLNAITPVDSYEIPDRIRTAVTMRSPVDMFPYGTQPSRHLDLDHTIPYDHSRGRPPGQTRIDNLAPLTRKAHRAKTARGWRVLQDENGWLEWISPAGYRYAVGPLGTLPVAPLARAS
;
A
#
# COMPACT_ATOMS: atom_id res chain seq x y z
N MET A 1 38.20 -8.73 46.71
CA MET A 1 37.17 -9.63 46.19
C MET A 1 35.92 -9.45 47.00
N PRO A 2 34.84 -9.01 46.43
CA PRO A 2 33.56 -9.63 46.72
C PRO A 2 32.95 -10.18 45.42
N ASP A 3 32.62 -11.46 45.47
CA ASP A 3 31.77 -12.13 44.49
C ASP A 3 30.33 -11.65 44.71
N ASP A 4 29.92 -10.64 43.98
CA ASP A 4 28.50 -10.28 43.87
C ASP A 4 27.93 -10.92 42.59
N GLU A 5 27.72 -12.26 42.64
CA GLU A 5 26.81 -12.93 41.70
C GLU A 5 25.40 -12.46 42.06
N SER A 6 25.00 -11.34 41.48
CA SER A 6 23.60 -10.95 41.43
C SER A 6 22.83 -12.00 40.63
N VAL A 7 22.30 -13.01 41.33
CA VAL A 7 21.40 -14.01 40.78
C VAL A 7 20.16 -13.28 40.25
N VAL A 8 20.05 -13.16 38.94
CA VAL A 8 18.84 -12.63 38.28
C VAL A 8 17.70 -13.58 38.61
N VAL A 9 16.83 -13.20 39.55
CA VAL A 9 15.65 -14.00 39.92
C VAL A 9 14.61 -13.85 38.82
N VAL A 10 14.41 -14.93 38.07
CA VAL A 10 13.32 -15.02 37.07
C VAL A 10 11.98 -15.04 37.82
N PRO A 11 11.01 -14.17 37.51
CA PRO A 11 9.70 -14.15 38.17
C PRO A 11 8.99 -15.52 38.09
N ALA A 12 8.25 -15.85 39.18
CA ALA A 12 7.49 -17.10 39.23
C ALA A 12 6.51 -17.18 38.02
N GLY A 13 6.42 -18.33 37.35
CA GLY A 13 5.59 -18.55 36.14
C GLY A 13 6.16 -18.00 34.84
N ALA A 14 7.24 -17.20 34.86
CA ALA A 14 7.82 -16.63 33.62
C ALA A 14 8.47 -17.72 32.73
N LYS A 15 9.00 -18.78 33.36
CA LYS A 15 9.63 -19.89 32.64
C LYS A 15 8.62 -20.67 31.77
N GLU A 16 7.44 -20.92 32.31
CA GLU A 16 6.33 -21.60 31.63
C GLU A 16 5.81 -20.75 30.46
N LEU A 17 5.61 -19.46 30.70
CA LEU A 17 5.17 -18.53 29.64
C LEU A 17 6.23 -18.38 28.53
N LEU A 18 7.51 -18.34 28.86
CA LEU A 18 8.57 -18.31 27.85
C LEU A 18 8.66 -19.63 27.05
N ALA A 19 8.41 -20.78 27.69
CA ALA A 19 8.35 -22.06 27.01
C ALA A 19 7.13 -22.12 26.08
N GLU A 20 5.98 -21.61 26.50
CA GLU A 20 4.78 -21.49 25.66
C GLU A 20 5.04 -20.57 24.45
N LEU A 21 5.66 -19.40 24.67
CA LEU A 21 6.02 -18.49 23.59
C LEU A 21 6.99 -19.14 22.59
N ALA A 22 7.93 -19.96 23.06
CA ALA A 22 8.82 -20.71 22.19
C ALA A 22 8.04 -21.74 21.33
N ALA A 23 7.07 -22.44 21.93
CA ALA A 23 6.22 -23.40 21.22
C ALA A 23 5.32 -22.71 20.18
N ILE A 24 4.74 -21.56 20.52
CA ILE A 24 3.97 -20.71 19.59
C ILE A 24 4.84 -20.31 18.40
N ARG A 25 6.07 -19.85 18.66
CA ARG A 25 7.01 -19.46 17.59
C ARG A 25 7.29 -20.63 16.63
N GLU A 26 7.51 -21.85 17.12
CA GLU A 26 7.74 -23.02 16.27
C GLU A 26 6.47 -23.37 15.46
N ALA A 27 5.29 -23.25 16.07
CA ALA A 27 4.02 -23.47 15.38
C ALA A 27 3.80 -22.41 14.26
N GLU A 28 4.09 -21.13 14.50
CA GLU A 28 4.04 -20.09 13.49
C GLU A 28 4.95 -20.37 12.30
N ILE A 29 6.20 -20.83 12.57
CA ILE A 29 7.15 -21.20 11.52
C ILE A 29 6.57 -22.33 10.66
N ALA A 30 6.04 -23.37 11.29
CA ALA A 30 5.47 -24.52 10.58
C ALA A 30 4.25 -24.10 9.71
N VAL A 31 3.38 -23.25 10.23
CA VAL A 31 2.22 -22.72 9.49
C VAL A 31 2.66 -21.84 8.31
N ASP A 32 3.66 -20.96 8.50
CA ASP A 32 4.20 -20.14 7.43
C ASP A 32 4.80 -21.00 6.31
N VAL A 33 5.63 -21.99 6.66
CA VAL A 33 6.23 -22.92 5.68
C VAL A 33 5.13 -23.63 4.89
N ARG A 34 4.14 -24.22 5.58
CA ARG A 34 3.03 -24.92 4.93
C ARG A 34 2.24 -24.00 4.00
N LYS A 35 1.97 -22.76 4.40
CA LYS A 35 1.32 -21.75 3.56
C LYS A 35 2.10 -21.50 2.28
N LEU A 36 3.42 -21.28 2.38
CA LEU A 36 4.28 -21.01 1.23
C LEU A 36 4.37 -22.19 0.27
N GLU A 37 4.51 -23.41 0.80
CA GLU A 37 4.49 -24.65 -0.01
C GLU A 37 3.15 -24.87 -0.70
N THR A 38 2.04 -24.55 -0.02
CA THR A 38 0.69 -24.61 -0.63
C THR A 38 0.53 -23.60 -1.75
N VAL A 39 1.00 -22.35 -1.56
CA VAL A 39 0.99 -21.34 -2.63
C VAL A 39 1.84 -21.77 -3.82
N HIS A 40 3.03 -22.34 -3.58
CA HIS A 40 3.85 -22.90 -4.64
C HIS A 40 3.13 -24.04 -5.40
N SER A 41 2.51 -24.97 -4.68
CA SER A 41 1.75 -26.08 -5.27
C SER A 41 0.56 -25.57 -6.11
N LEU A 42 -0.15 -24.52 -5.65
CA LEU A 42 -1.19 -23.86 -6.45
C LEU A 42 -0.60 -23.28 -7.75
N CYS A 43 0.56 -22.64 -7.71
CA CYS A 43 1.22 -22.13 -8.91
C CYS A 43 1.53 -23.24 -9.93
N LEU A 44 1.88 -24.44 -9.48
CA LEU A 44 2.11 -25.59 -10.37
C LEU A 44 0.80 -26.10 -10.99
N VAL A 45 -0.27 -26.18 -10.20
CA VAL A 45 -1.60 -26.60 -10.71
C VAL A 45 -2.18 -25.59 -11.69
N TYR A 46 -1.97 -24.29 -11.44
CA TYR A 46 -2.42 -23.18 -12.29
C TYR A 46 -1.33 -22.75 -13.31
N GLY A 47 -0.43 -23.66 -13.67
CA GLY A 47 0.61 -23.44 -14.69
C GLY A 47 0.13 -23.55 -16.13
N THR A 48 -1.14 -23.95 -16.33
CA THR A 48 -1.80 -24.05 -17.66
C THR A 48 -3.15 -23.38 -17.64
N VAL A 49 -3.57 -22.84 -18.79
CA VAL A 49 -4.89 -22.24 -19.01
C VAL A 49 -5.51 -22.79 -20.30
N ASP A 50 -6.83 -22.80 -20.35
CA ASP A 50 -7.58 -23.10 -21.58
C ASP A 50 -7.77 -21.78 -22.33
N GLU A 51 -6.94 -21.55 -23.35
CA GLU A 51 -6.93 -20.31 -24.13
C GLU A 51 -8.19 -20.13 -24.98
N ASP A 52 -8.87 -21.23 -25.32
CA ASP A 52 -10.05 -21.23 -26.19
C ASP A 52 -11.37 -21.04 -25.45
N ALA A 53 -11.36 -21.11 -24.12
CA ALA A 53 -12.59 -21.16 -23.31
C ALA A 53 -13.46 -19.90 -23.40
N PHE A 54 -12.88 -18.70 -23.62
CA PHE A 54 -13.59 -17.41 -23.52
C PHE A 54 -13.18 -16.34 -24.56
N GLY A 55 -12.49 -16.69 -25.64
CA GLY A 55 -12.06 -15.73 -26.67
C GLY A 55 -11.19 -14.61 -26.11
N GLU A 56 -11.51 -13.33 -26.40
CA GLU A 56 -10.74 -12.17 -25.92
C GLU A 56 -10.74 -11.99 -24.39
N ALA A 57 -11.67 -12.62 -23.67
CA ALA A 57 -11.74 -12.60 -22.22
C ALA A 57 -11.02 -13.79 -21.56
N ALA A 58 -10.37 -14.67 -22.34
CA ALA A 58 -9.66 -15.83 -21.87
C ALA A 58 -8.61 -15.46 -20.81
N GLU A 59 -8.45 -16.34 -19.83
CA GLU A 59 -7.38 -16.21 -18.83
C GLU A 59 -6.03 -16.42 -19.49
N GLN A 60 -5.07 -15.59 -19.13
CA GLN A 60 -3.71 -15.65 -19.67
C GLN A 60 -2.71 -16.21 -18.66
N LEU A 61 -1.66 -16.86 -19.16
CA LEU A 61 -0.49 -17.15 -18.36
C LEU A 61 0.37 -15.89 -18.26
N ILE A 62 0.69 -15.50 -17.03
CA ILE A 62 1.49 -14.30 -16.75
C ILE A 62 2.66 -14.60 -15.81
N TYR A 63 3.77 -13.92 -16.02
CA TYR A 63 4.93 -14.00 -15.14
C TYR A 63 4.70 -13.10 -13.92
N ARG A 64 4.69 -13.69 -12.72
CA ARG A 64 4.58 -12.99 -11.44
C ARG A 64 5.92 -12.81 -10.75
N GLY A 65 6.88 -13.68 -11.03
CA GLY A 65 8.26 -13.56 -10.57
C GLY A 65 9.18 -12.94 -11.62
N ALA A 66 10.46 -12.80 -11.26
CA ALA A 66 11.51 -12.32 -12.17
C ALA A 66 11.96 -13.42 -13.13
N GLN A 67 12.92 -13.10 -14.01
CA GLN A 67 13.47 -14.02 -15.00
C GLN A 67 13.86 -15.38 -14.39
N GLY A 68 13.44 -16.46 -15.02
CA GLY A 68 13.69 -17.84 -14.57
C GLY A 68 12.56 -18.45 -13.74
N THR A 69 11.51 -17.70 -13.43
CA THR A 69 10.30 -18.25 -12.80
C THR A 69 9.27 -18.68 -13.85
N PRO A 70 8.46 -19.73 -13.57
CA PRO A 70 7.37 -20.12 -14.47
C PRO A 70 6.24 -19.09 -14.48
N PRO A 71 5.47 -19.02 -15.58
CA PRO A 71 4.22 -18.26 -15.61
C PRO A 71 3.12 -18.99 -14.82
N VAL A 72 2.10 -18.25 -14.42
CA VAL A 72 0.90 -18.76 -13.74
C VAL A 72 -0.36 -18.11 -14.29
N ALA A 73 -1.49 -18.76 -14.11
CA ALA A 73 -2.79 -18.23 -14.51
C ALA A 73 -3.07 -16.86 -13.87
N GLU A 74 -3.53 -15.90 -14.67
CA GLU A 74 -3.72 -14.49 -14.26
C GLU A 74 -4.60 -14.34 -13.03
N TYR A 75 -5.69 -15.13 -12.96
CA TYR A 75 -6.70 -14.99 -11.91
C TYR A 75 -6.39 -15.77 -10.62
N LEU A 76 -5.37 -16.64 -10.60
CA LEU A 76 -4.93 -17.31 -9.37
C LEU A 76 -4.73 -16.33 -8.20
N SER A 77 -4.20 -15.13 -8.50
CA SER A 77 -3.97 -14.12 -7.46
C SER A 77 -5.26 -13.56 -6.84
N LEU A 78 -6.41 -13.64 -7.52
CA LEU A 78 -7.71 -13.25 -6.98
C LEU A 78 -8.21 -14.30 -5.97
N GLU A 79 -8.08 -15.57 -6.31
CA GLU A 79 -8.43 -16.68 -5.40
C GLU A 79 -7.57 -16.66 -4.13
N VAL A 80 -6.25 -16.57 -4.29
CA VAL A 80 -5.30 -16.54 -3.16
C VAL A 80 -5.56 -15.33 -2.28
N SER A 81 -5.79 -14.16 -2.85
CA SER A 81 -6.01 -12.94 -2.07
C SER A 81 -7.32 -13.00 -1.27
N ALA A 82 -8.39 -13.45 -1.90
CA ALA A 82 -9.69 -13.57 -1.26
C ALA A 82 -9.67 -14.59 -0.10
N LEU A 83 -9.05 -15.78 -0.33
CA LEU A 83 -8.91 -16.81 0.70
C LEU A 83 -8.07 -16.35 1.90
N LEU A 84 -7.00 -15.59 1.66
CA LEU A 84 -6.11 -15.11 2.71
C LEU A 84 -6.58 -13.80 3.37
N GLY A 85 -7.67 -13.19 2.87
CA GLY A 85 -8.15 -11.91 3.39
C GLY A 85 -7.19 -10.74 3.12
N ILE A 86 -6.46 -10.76 2.00
CA ILE A 86 -5.50 -9.72 1.62
C ILE A 86 -5.89 -9.06 0.30
N SER A 87 -5.32 -7.90 0.00
CA SER A 87 -5.61 -7.22 -1.27
C SER A 87 -5.19 -8.04 -2.49
N PRO A 88 -5.85 -7.90 -3.66
CA PRO A 88 -5.43 -8.56 -4.91
C PRO A 88 -3.98 -8.31 -5.30
N GLY A 89 -3.45 -7.11 -5.01
CA GLY A 89 -2.04 -6.77 -5.20
C GLY A 89 -1.12 -7.57 -4.26
N SER A 90 -1.51 -7.72 -2.99
CA SER A 90 -0.75 -8.51 -2.01
C SER A 90 -0.74 -10.00 -2.36
N GLY A 91 -1.87 -10.54 -2.86
CA GLY A 91 -1.94 -11.92 -3.34
C GLY A 91 -1.01 -12.16 -4.54
N ALA A 92 -1.01 -11.24 -5.50
CA ALA A 92 -0.10 -11.28 -6.64
C ALA A 92 1.38 -11.19 -6.22
N ALA A 93 1.70 -10.31 -5.27
CA ALA A 93 3.04 -10.17 -4.72
C ALA A 93 3.50 -11.45 -4.00
N LEU A 94 2.64 -12.06 -3.18
CA LEU A 94 2.95 -13.31 -2.49
C LEU A 94 3.31 -14.43 -3.48
N ILE A 95 2.52 -14.60 -4.53
CA ILE A 95 2.81 -15.58 -5.60
C ILE A 95 4.18 -15.30 -6.21
N GLY A 96 4.45 -14.06 -6.61
CA GLY A 96 5.74 -13.67 -7.20
C GLY A 96 6.91 -13.88 -6.25
N GLN A 97 6.76 -13.58 -4.97
CA GLN A 97 7.77 -13.79 -3.94
C GLN A 97 8.08 -15.27 -3.74
N VAL A 98 7.07 -16.13 -3.67
CA VAL A 98 7.24 -17.58 -3.53
C VAL A 98 7.95 -18.15 -4.76
N LEU A 99 7.52 -17.80 -5.97
CA LEU A 99 8.18 -18.23 -7.21
C LEU A 99 9.65 -17.77 -7.26
N ASN A 100 9.92 -16.51 -6.91
CA ASN A 100 11.31 -16.02 -6.86
C ASN A 100 12.14 -16.80 -5.85
N CYS A 101 11.60 -17.07 -4.65
CA CYS A 101 12.32 -17.83 -3.64
C CYS A 101 12.67 -19.24 -4.13
N VAL A 102 11.71 -19.94 -4.71
CA VAL A 102 11.89 -21.32 -5.18
C VAL A 102 12.88 -21.41 -6.34
N TYR A 103 12.73 -20.56 -7.36
CA TYR A 103 13.46 -20.72 -8.63
C TYR A 103 14.75 -19.89 -8.72
N ARG A 104 14.86 -18.82 -7.94
CA ARG A 104 16.02 -17.92 -7.99
C ARG A 104 16.87 -17.96 -6.72
N HIS A 105 16.32 -18.51 -5.63
CA HIS A 105 16.99 -18.59 -4.33
C HIS A 105 16.80 -19.98 -3.67
N PRO A 106 17.23 -21.08 -4.33
CA PRO A 106 16.98 -22.44 -3.86
C PRO A 106 17.63 -22.75 -2.50
N VAL A 107 18.82 -22.21 -2.21
CA VAL A 107 19.50 -22.41 -0.92
C VAL A 107 18.72 -21.70 0.21
N LEU A 108 18.24 -20.49 -0.07
CA LEU A 108 17.38 -19.75 0.85
C LEU A 108 16.04 -20.45 1.03
N TRP A 109 15.45 -20.96 -0.06
CA TRP A 109 14.19 -21.71 0.01
C TRP A 109 14.30 -22.93 0.92
N ASP A 110 15.38 -23.73 0.80
CA ASP A 110 15.63 -24.86 1.68
C ASP A 110 15.79 -24.43 3.14
N ALA A 111 16.47 -23.31 3.40
CA ALA A 111 16.59 -22.77 4.75
C ALA A 111 15.25 -22.29 5.34
N VAL A 112 14.37 -21.73 4.51
CA VAL A 112 13.00 -21.33 4.90
C VAL A 112 12.16 -22.57 5.20
N ARG A 113 12.16 -23.57 4.34
CA ARG A 113 11.43 -24.84 4.54
C ARG A 113 11.84 -25.58 5.81
N GLN A 114 13.12 -25.49 6.16
CA GLN A 114 13.65 -26.06 7.40
C GLN A 114 13.37 -25.19 8.64
N GLY A 115 12.66 -24.07 8.49
CA GLY A 115 12.39 -23.12 9.58
C GLY A 115 13.61 -22.36 10.10
N LYS A 116 14.79 -22.54 9.47
CA LYS A 116 16.05 -21.90 9.88
C LYS A 116 16.08 -20.40 9.55
N VAL A 117 15.43 -19.97 8.46
CA VAL A 117 15.30 -18.57 8.06
C VAL A 117 13.81 -18.21 8.03
N ARG A 118 13.44 -17.17 8.76
CA ARG A 118 12.06 -16.67 8.76
C ARG A 118 11.73 -16.01 7.41
N TRP A 119 10.47 -16.16 6.96
CA TRP A 119 10.01 -15.64 5.68
C TRP A 119 10.31 -14.15 5.46
N TYR A 120 10.10 -13.29 6.47
CA TYR A 120 10.38 -11.86 6.35
C TYR A 120 11.86 -11.54 6.02
N ARG A 121 12.80 -12.43 6.43
CA ARG A 121 14.22 -12.28 6.07
C ARG A 121 14.48 -12.74 4.63
N ALA A 122 13.78 -13.76 4.17
CA ALA A 122 13.82 -14.16 2.78
C ALA A 122 13.27 -13.05 1.87
N LEU A 123 12.22 -12.36 2.29
CA LEU A 123 11.68 -11.20 1.56
C LEU A 123 12.69 -10.06 1.39
N ASP A 124 13.57 -9.82 2.36
CA ASP A 124 14.65 -8.83 2.20
C ASP A 124 15.58 -9.20 1.05
N VAL A 125 15.96 -10.49 0.93
CA VAL A 125 16.82 -10.99 -0.16
C VAL A 125 16.12 -10.91 -1.50
N ILE A 126 14.91 -11.44 -1.58
CA ILE A 126 14.09 -11.45 -2.80
C ILE A 126 13.86 -10.01 -3.28
N GLY A 127 13.51 -9.11 -2.37
CA GLY A 127 13.25 -7.70 -2.66
C GLY A 127 14.47 -6.98 -3.22
N GLU A 128 15.64 -7.13 -2.59
CA GLU A 128 16.89 -6.49 -3.03
C GLU A 128 17.34 -7.03 -4.40
N VAL A 129 17.34 -8.36 -4.57
CA VAL A 129 17.77 -9.01 -5.81
C VAL A 129 16.84 -8.68 -6.98
N ASN A 130 15.52 -8.68 -6.75
CA ASN A 130 14.55 -8.35 -7.79
C ASN A 130 14.59 -6.85 -8.14
N SER A 131 14.68 -5.96 -7.15
CA SER A 131 14.81 -4.53 -7.41
C SER A 131 16.11 -4.19 -8.14
N ALA A 132 17.14 -5.01 -7.95
CA ALA A 132 18.38 -4.90 -8.70
C ALA A 132 18.21 -5.29 -10.18
N GLY A 133 17.27 -6.17 -10.51
CA GLY A 133 17.05 -6.63 -11.88
C GLY A 133 18.17 -7.56 -12.40
N VAL A 134 18.91 -8.22 -11.50
CA VAL A 134 20.01 -9.12 -11.87
C VAL A 134 19.48 -10.37 -12.57
N SER A 135 20.33 -10.98 -13.42
CA SER A 135 20.04 -12.22 -14.13
C SER A 135 19.76 -13.39 -13.17
N LEU A 136 19.22 -14.49 -13.69
CA LEU A 136 19.04 -15.71 -12.90
C LEU A 136 20.37 -16.22 -12.35
N GLU A 137 21.42 -16.25 -13.18
CA GLU A 137 22.75 -16.71 -12.77
C GLU A 137 23.31 -15.88 -11.61
N ALA A 138 23.22 -14.54 -11.72
CA ALA A 138 23.64 -13.63 -10.65
C ALA A 138 22.80 -13.81 -9.38
N ALA A 139 21.49 -14.04 -9.50
CA ALA A 139 20.63 -14.32 -8.35
C ALA A 139 21.03 -15.61 -7.63
N LEU A 140 21.29 -16.69 -8.35
CA LEU A 140 21.77 -17.95 -7.80
C LEU A 140 23.16 -17.79 -7.14
N TRP A 141 24.04 -17.00 -7.73
CA TRP A 141 25.35 -16.67 -7.17
C TRP A 141 25.26 -15.92 -5.83
N VAL A 142 24.32 -14.93 -5.75
CA VAL A 142 24.03 -14.19 -4.51
C VAL A 142 23.42 -15.13 -3.46
N ASP A 143 22.45 -15.97 -3.85
CA ASP A 143 21.76 -16.92 -2.96
C ASP A 143 22.74 -17.81 -2.19
N GLN A 144 23.67 -18.46 -2.91
CA GLN A 144 24.70 -19.33 -2.32
C GLN A 144 25.54 -18.63 -1.26
N ARG A 145 25.75 -17.31 -1.39
CA ARG A 145 26.63 -16.54 -0.50
C ARG A 145 25.91 -15.86 0.64
N ILE A 146 24.66 -15.43 0.44
CA ILE A 146 23.91 -14.73 1.46
C ILE A 146 23.19 -15.70 2.42
N ALA A 147 22.65 -16.83 1.92
CA ALA A 147 21.82 -17.73 2.72
C ALA A 147 22.52 -18.19 4.01
N PRO A 148 23.80 -18.60 4.02
CA PRO A 148 24.50 -18.98 5.25
C PRO A 148 24.59 -17.80 6.26
N SER A 149 24.78 -16.58 5.77
CA SER A 149 24.89 -15.38 6.60
C SER A 149 23.58 -15.02 7.31
N LEU A 150 22.45 -15.40 6.73
CA LEU A 150 21.13 -15.15 7.34
C LEU A 150 20.92 -15.97 8.63
N LEU A 151 21.65 -17.04 8.83
CA LEU A 151 21.52 -17.88 10.03
C LEU A 151 22.12 -17.22 11.27
N THR A 152 23.15 -16.40 11.10
CA THR A 152 23.97 -15.87 12.20
C THR A 152 23.98 -14.34 12.31
N MET A 153 23.81 -13.64 11.17
CA MET A 153 23.90 -12.16 11.17
C MET A 153 22.59 -11.49 11.58
N PRO A 154 22.63 -10.42 12.37
CA PRO A 154 21.48 -9.52 12.54
C PRO A 154 21.00 -8.94 11.20
N ARG A 155 19.68 -8.72 11.08
CA ARG A 155 19.00 -8.29 9.84
C ARG A 155 19.70 -7.12 9.15
N GLY A 156 19.96 -6.02 9.88
CA GLY A 156 20.57 -4.82 9.30
C GLY A 156 21.99 -5.04 8.75
N ARG A 157 22.77 -5.96 9.38
CA ARG A 157 24.10 -6.33 8.89
C ARG A 157 24.00 -7.22 7.64
N ALA A 158 23.10 -8.22 7.67
CA ALA A 158 22.85 -9.10 6.53
C ALA A 158 22.42 -8.30 5.29
N ASN A 159 21.54 -7.30 5.45
CA ASN A 159 21.07 -6.46 4.34
C ASN A 159 22.19 -5.56 3.76
N ARG A 160 23.17 -5.14 4.56
CA ARG A 160 24.36 -4.43 4.04
C ARG A 160 25.25 -5.37 3.22
N VAL A 161 25.50 -6.58 3.72
CA VAL A 161 26.26 -7.61 2.98
C VAL A 161 25.56 -7.96 1.68
N LEU A 162 24.23 -8.18 1.72
CA LEU A 162 23.41 -8.48 0.55
C LEU A 162 23.58 -7.43 -0.55
N ARG A 163 23.44 -6.14 -0.22
CA ARG A 163 23.64 -5.06 -1.20
C ARG A 163 25.04 -5.08 -1.83
N GLY A 164 26.06 -5.38 -1.05
CA GLY A 164 27.41 -5.56 -1.55
C GLY A 164 27.52 -6.74 -2.51
N LEU A 165 26.94 -7.88 -2.16
CA LEU A 165 26.92 -9.07 -3.02
C LEU A 165 26.17 -8.84 -4.33
N VAL A 166 25.03 -8.15 -4.29
CA VAL A 166 24.25 -7.80 -5.49
C VAL A 166 25.06 -6.89 -6.42
N ALA A 167 25.76 -5.90 -5.87
CA ALA A 167 26.63 -5.03 -6.67
C ALA A 167 27.85 -5.77 -7.26
N LEU A 168 28.39 -6.76 -6.54
CA LEU A 168 29.50 -7.60 -7.03
C LEU A 168 29.05 -8.62 -8.10
N ALA A 169 27.80 -9.09 -8.01
CA ALA A 169 27.24 -10.06 -8.96
C ALA A 169 27.09 -9.46 -10.37
N ASP A 170 26.79 -8.15 -10.47
CA ASP A 170 26.73 -7.43 -11.73
C ASP A 170 27.15 -5.95 -11.53
N PRO A 171 28.46 -5.65 -11.63
CA PRO A 171 28.97 -4.28 -11.45
C PRO A 171 28.48 -3.30 -12.52
N ALA A 172 28.23 -3.77 -13.75
CA ALA A 172 27.74 -2.90 -14.83
C ALA A 172 26.30 -2.47 -14.56
N LEU A 173 25.45 -3.39 -14.16
CA LEU A 173 24.07 -3.13 -13.75
C LEU A 173 24.00 -2.26 -12.48
N ALA A 174 24.90 -2.48 -11.52
CA ALA A 174 25.01 -1.65 -10.33
C ALA A 174 25.28 -0.17 -10.70
N ARG A 175 26.21 0.08 -11.62
CA ARG A 175 26.51 1.41 -12.13
C ARG A 175 25.32 2.01 -12.90
N GLU A 176 24.65 1.24 -13.74
CA GLU A 176 23.45 1.69 -14.44
C GLU A 176 22.34 2.10 -13.45
N ARG A 177 22.14 1.33 -12.37
CA ARG A 177 21.20 1.64 -11.30
C ARG A 177 21.54 2.95 -10.58
N GLU A 178 22.81 3.21 -10.31
CA GLU A 178 23.26 4.48 -9.73
C GLU A 178 22.89 5.65 -10.65
N LEU A 179 23.14 5.52 -11.96
CA LEU A 179 22.76 6.54 -12.94
C LEU A 179 21.25 6.73 -13.05
N LYS A 180 20.49 5.62 -13.14
CA LYS A 180 19.00 5.66 -13.10
C LYS A 180 18.50 6.25 -11.80
N GLY A 181 19.15 5.91 -10.67
CA GLY A 181 18.83 6.46 -9.36
C GLY A 181 18.88 8.00 -9.33
N ARG A 182 19.86 8.58 -10.03
CA ARG A 182 19.95 10.05 -10.20
C ARG A 182 18.84 10.60 -11.08
N ALA A 183 18.39 9.87 -12.10
CA ALA A 183 17.27 10.28 -12.96
C ALA A 183 15.92 10.22 -12.25
N HIS A 184 15.79 9.42 -11.19
CA HIS A 184 14.56 9.28 -10.39
C HIS A 184 14.55 10.18 -9.15
N ARG A 185 15.29 11.28 -9.16
CA ARG A 185 15.19 12.30 -8.10
C ARG A 185 13.80 12.91 -8.12
N HIS A 186 13.22 13.07 -6.96
CA HIS A 186 11.87 13.63 -6.81
C HIS A 186 11.71 14.26 -5.44
N VAL A 187 10.70 15.10 -5.32
CA VAL A 187 10.13 15.55 -4.05
C VAL A 187 8.62 15.31 -4.13
N THR A 188 8.10 14.57 -3.18
CA THR A 188 6.68 14.21 -3.12
C THR A 188 6.09 14.63 -1.80
N PHE A 189 4.97 15.36 -1.87
CA PHE A 189 4.12 15.64 -0.72
C PHE A 189 3.01 14.58 -0.70
N TRP A 190 2.97 13.76 0.34
CA TRP A 190 1.91 12.76 0.50
C TRP A 190 0.58 13.46 0.73
N ARG A 191 -0.47 12.95 0.08
CA ARG A 191 -1.81 13.58 0.16
C ARG A 191 -2.53 13.28 1.46
N GLU A 192 -2.19 12.18 2.10
CA GLU A 192 -2.76 11.72 3.37
C GLU A 192 -1.61 11.59 4.36
N SER A 193 -1.74 12.22 5.52
CA SER A 193 -0.83 11.99 6.64
C SER A 193 -1.14 10.64 7.27
N LEU A 194 -0.11 9.88 7.65
CA LEU A 194 -0.27 8.56 8.27
C LEU A 194 -0.94 8.65 9.64
N ASP A 195 -0.81 9.77 10.34
CA ASP A 195 -1.31 9.97 11.71
C ASP A 195 -2.52 10.93 11.80
N GLY A 196 -2.92 11.56 10.70
CA GLY A 196 -4.04 12.52 10.66
C GLY A 196 -3.82 13.79 11.49
N GLY A 197 -2.59 14.06 11.94
CA GLY A 197 -2.25 15.09 12.92
C GLY A 197 -2.18 16.55 12.41
N GLY A 198 -2.84 16.90 11.30
CA GLY A 198 -2.76 18.26 10.73
C GLY A 198 -1.44 18.57 10.02
N CYS A 199 -0.52 17.60 9.96
CA CYS A 199 0.75 17.67 9.26
C CYS A 199 0.66 16.99 7.88
N ARG A 200 1.66 17.22 7.05
CA ARG A 200 1.75 16.60 5.74
C ARG A 200 3.14 16.01 5.52
N ASP A 201 3.18 14.72 5.21
CA ASP A 201 4.44 14.02 4.99
C ASP A 201 5.11 14.45 3.70
N LEU A 202 6.42 14.64 3.76
CA LEU A 202 7.30 14.94 2.65
C LEU A 202 8.33 13.81 2.49
N THR A 203 8.48 13.32 1.27
CA THR A 203 9.54 12.36 0.91
C THR A 203 10.29 12.90 -0.30
N GLY A 204 11.61 12.81 -0.27
CA GLY A 204 12.46 13.25 -1.37
C GLY A 204 13.62 12.32 -1.64
N ARG A 205 14.08 12.32 -2.88
CA ARG A 205 15.30 11.68 -3.32
C ARG A 205 16.16 12.71 -4.06
N LEU A 206 17.25 13.08 -3.45
CA LEU A 206 18.21 14.08 -3.93
C LEU A 206 19.54 13.43 -4.29
N ASP A 207 20.41 14.13 -5.02
CA ASP A 207 21.82 13.78 -5.08
C ASP A 207 22.46 13.90 -3.70
N LEU A 208 23.49 13.11 -3.44
CA LEU A 208 24.16 13.06 -2.14
C LEU A 208 24.66 14.45 -1.71
N GLY A 209 25.22 15.22 -2.66
CA GLY A 209 25.70 16.58 -2.38
C GLY A 209 24.59 17.54 -2.01
N ASP A 210 23.47 17.51 -2.78
CA ASP A 210 22.30 18.35 -2.51
C ASP A 210 21.63 17.98 -1.19
N ALA A 211 21.52 16.68 -0.88
CA ALA A 211 20.98 16.20 0.38
C ALA A 211 21.80 16.70 1.57
N ALA A 212 23.14 16.59 1.50
CA ALA A 212 24.03 17.06 2.54
C ALA A 212 23.99 18.59 2.72
N ALA A 213 23.90 19.34 1.60
CA ALA A 213 23.76 20.80 1.65
C ALA A 213 22.41 21.22 2.26
N LEU A 214 21.31 20.53 1.90
CA LEU A 214 20.00 20.78 2.48
C LEU A 214 20.00 20.49 3.99
N GLU A 215 20.51 19.32 4.39
CA GLU A 215 20.61 18.93 5.82
C GLU A 215 21.39 19.97 6.61
N SER A 216 22.57 20.38 6.13
CA SER A 216 23.38 21.42 6.77
C SER A 216 22.63 22.76 6.88
N THR A 217 21.87 23.14 5.85
CA THR A 217 21.09 24.39 5.86
C THR A 217 19.96 24.33 6.86
N LEU A 218 19.24 23.21 6.95
CA LEU A 218 18.18 22.99 7.94
C LEU A 218 18.74 23.06 9.37
N ASP A 219 19.91 22.46 9.62
CA ASP A 219 20.57 22.50 10.92
C ASP A 219 20.96 23.91 11.34
N ARG A 220 21.49 24.71 10.40
CA ARG A 220 21.85 26.11 10.65
C ARG A 220 20.62 26.96 11.00
N ILE A 221 19.54 26.86 10.23
CA ILE A 221 18.29 27.58 10.53
C ILE A 221 17.72 27.10 11.86
N ALA A 222 17.69 25.80 12.13
CA ALA A 222 17.21 25.26 13.39
C ALA A 222 18.02 25.72 14.62
N ALA A 223 19.34 25.90 14.45
CA ALA A 223 20.20 26.48 15.50
C ALA A 223 19.88 27.96 15.74
N THR A 224 19.73 28.77 14.66
CA THR A 224 19.34 30.19 14.77
C THR A 224 17.97 30.36 15.43
N LEU A 225 16.98 29.48 15.13
CA LEU A 225 15.68 29.51 15.81
C LEU A 225 15.82 29.26 17.31
N ALA A 226 16.69 28.35 17.74
CA ALA A 226 16.95 28.12 19.15
C ALA A 226 17.57 29.36 19.82
N GLU A 227 18.52 30.02 19.17
CA GLU A 227 19.15 31.27 19.65
C GLU A 227 18.12 32.42 19.77
N LEU A 228 17.10 32.44 18.89
CA LEU A 228 15.98 33.37 18.96
C LEU A 228 14.90 33.00 19.99
N GLY A 229 15.06 31.90 20.74
CA GLY A 229 14.19 31.50 21.83
C GLY A 229 13.18 30.41 21.51
N ASP A 230 13.28 29.72 20.34
CA ASP A 230 12.45 28.55 20.06
C ASP A 230 12.89 27.37 20.94
N THR A 231 12.02 26.96 21.86
CA THR A 231 12.25 25.89 22.85
C THR A 231 11.87 24.49 22.36
N ASN A 232 11.36 24.34 21.12
CA ASN A 232 11.00 23.06 20.57
C ASN A 232 12.23 22.15 20.40
N GLU A 233 12.00 20.84 20.29
CA GLU A 233 13.04 19.86 19.98
C GLU A 233 13.65 20.09 18.58
N LEU A 234 14.87 19.58 18.37
CA LEU A 234 15.62 19.78 17.12
C LEU A 234 14.84 19.38 15.87
N ASP A 235 14.15 18.23 15.90
CA ASP A 235 13.41 17.72 14.73
C ASP A 235 12.23 18.62 14.39
N ILE A 236 11.56 19.20 15.38
CA ILE A 236 10.48 20.19 15.16
C ILE A 236 11.05 21.46 14.55
N ARG A 237 12.20 21.96 15.07
CA ARG A 237 12.88 23.13 14.49
C ARG A 237 13.38 22.88 13.07
N ARG A 238 13.86 21.65 12.74
CA ARG A 238 14.21 21.26 11.36
C ARG A 238 12.99 21.27 10.43
N ALA A 239 11.84 20.78 10.89
CA ALA A 239 10.60 20.85 10.13
C ALA A 239 10.17 22.30 9.88
N THR A 240 10.27 23.17 10.90
CA THR A 240 10.04 24.62 10.79
C THR A 240 11.04 25.26 9.81
N ALA A 241 12.32 24.89 9.88
CA ALA A 241 13.37 25.36 8.98
C ALA A 241 13.07 25.02 7.50
N LEU A 242 12.56 23.81 7.25
CA LEU A 242 12.12 23.42 5.89
C LEU A 242 10.95 24.30 5.40
N GLY A 243 10.01 24.61 6.26
CA GLY A 243 8.93 25.57 5.98
C GLY A 243 9.45 26.99 5.68
N ILE A 244 10.49 27.42 6.38
CA ILE A 244 11.15 28.73 6.20
C ILE A 244 11.86 28.79 4.84
N LEU A 245 12.49 27.71 4.37
CA LEU A 245 13.10 27.65 3.03
C LEU A 245 12.09 27.87 1.89
N ALA A 246 10.79 27.71 2.12
CA ALA A 246 9.74 28.06 1.18
C ALA A 246 9.53 29.58 1.05
N ASP A 247 10.19 30.39 1.88
CA ASP A 247 10.28 31.85 1.80
C ASP A 247 11.78 32.25 1.76
N PRO A 248 12.37 32.34 0.54
CA PRO A 248 13.82 32.56 0.37
C PRO A 248 14.33 33.82 1.08
N SER A 249 13.52 34.90 1.09
CA SER A 249 13.92 36.15 1.75
C SER A 249 13.98 36.01 3.28
N ARG A 250 13.06 35.24 3.86
CA ARG A 250 13.08 34.93 5.29
C ARG A 250 14.26 34.02 5.63
N ALA A 251 14.49 32.97 4.82
CA ALA A 251 15.62 32.06 5.00
C ALA A 251 16.96 32.79 4.93
N GLN A 252 17.13 33.71 3.96
CA GLN A 252 18.34 34.50 3.82
C GLN A 252 18.60 35.38 5.06
N ARG A 253 17.59 36.12 5.54
CA ARG A 253 17.75 36.95 6.74
C ARG A 253 18.13 36.11 7.98
N LEU A 254 17.51 34.96 8.17
CA LEU A 254 17.84 34.05 9.27
C LEU A 254 19.29 33.57 9.19
N LEU A 255 19.76 33.21 8.00
CA LEU A 255 21.11 32.64 7.77
C LEU A 255 22.22 33.70 7.83
N GLU A 256 21.95 34.95 7.41
CA GLU A 256 22.94 36.01 7.28
C GLU A 256 22.89 37.00 8.46
N GLU A 257 21.69 37.33 8.94
CA GLU A 257 21.47 38.40 9.94
C GLU A 257 21.03 37.84 11.31
N GLY A 258 20.67 36.55 11.38
CA GLY A 258 20.13 35.97 12.61
C GLY A 258 18.78 36.56 13.06
N THR A 259 18.01 37.14 12.13
CA THR A 259 16.75 37.81 12.43
C THR A 259 15.55 37.14 11.75
N ASP A 260 14.39 37.03 12.43
CA ASP A 260 13.15 36.50 11.90
C ASP A 260 12.05 37.58 11.85
N THR A 261 11.64 37.95 10.65
CA THR A 261 10.57 38.97 10.40
C THR A 261 9.21 38.36 10.04
N GLY A 262 9.06 37.02 10.16
CA GLY A 262 7.85 36.29 9.76
C GLY A 262 7.70 36.08 8.26
N SER A 263 6.66 35.36 7.86
CA SER A 263 6.37 35.00 6.44
C SER A 263 5.26 35.88 5.84
N THR A 264 5.39 36.21 4.54
CA THR A 264 4.38 36.94 3.75
C THR A 264 3.69 36.03 2.72
N ARG A 265 3.89 34.72 2.76
CA ARG A 265 3.38 33.76 1.75
C ARG A 265 1.87 33.58 1.81
N THR A 266 1.24 33.31 0.65
CA THR A 266 -0.18 32.96 0.50
C THR A 266 -0.30 31.51 0.01
N THR A 267 -1.19 30.71 0.62
CA THR A 267 -1.42 29.29 0.26
C THR A 267 -2.93 29.05 0.10
N THR A 268 -3.34 28.22 -0.87
CA THR A 268 -4.74 27.80 -1.07
C THR A 268 -4.94 26.38 -0.53
N VAL A 269 -5.93 26.21 0.33
CA VAL A 269 -6.36 24.92 0.88
C VAL A 269 -7.85 24.72 0.56
N VAL A 270 -8.24 23.51 0.10
CA VAL A 270 -9.65 23.13 -0.13
C VAL A 270 -10.16 22.37 1.07
N LEU A 271 -11.16 22.92 1.74
CA LEU A 271 -11.77 22.36 2.94
C LEU A 271 -13.23 21.97 2.67
N HIS A 272 -13.58 20.73 2.99
CA HIS A 272 -14.95 20.20 2.92
C HIS A 272 -15.58 20.26 4.31
N LEU A 273 -16.70 20.94 4.43
CA LEU A 273 -17.50 21.04 5.65
C LEU A 273 -18.92 20.55 5.40
N SER A 274 -19.53 19.86 6.35
CA SER A 274 -20.96 19.59 6.34
C SER A 274 -21.75 20.75 6.94
N ASP A 275 -23.05 20.81 6.67
CA ASP A 275 -23.96 21.76 7.32
C ASP A 275 -23.89 21.65 8.85
N ALA A 276 -23.75 20.44 9.39
CA ALA A 276 -23.55 20.20 10.81
C ALA A 276 -22.22 20.79 11.33
N SER A 277 -21.15 20.75 10.52
CA SER A 277 -19.88 21.38 10.87
C SER A 277 -19.98 22.90 10.87
N LEU A 278 -20.69 23.48 9.90
CA LEU A 278 -20.93 24.92 9.81
C LEU A 278 -21.83 25.42 10.95
N ALA A 279 -22.83 24.65 11.34
CA ALA A 279 -23.71 24.94 12.47
C ALA A 279 -23.07 24.68 13.84
N GLY A 280 -21.82 24.21 13.89
CA GLY A 280 -21.12 23.88 15.13
C GLY A 280 -21.53 22.57 15.78
N ALA A 281 -22.36 21.75 15.13
CA ALA A 281 -22.82 20.44 15.63
C ALA A 281 -21.80 19.31 15.35
N SER A 282 -20.87 19.50 14.41
CA SER A 282 -19.74 18.61 14.15
C SER A 282 -18.41 19.35 14.33
N LEU A 283 -17.48 18.73 15.05
CA LEU A 283 -16.16 19.29 15.35
C LEU A 283 -15.11 18.89 14.31
N VAL A 284 -15.50 18.23 13.20
CA VAL A 284 -14.58 17.68 12.21
C VAL A 284 -14.89 18.26 10.82
N GLY A 285 -13.86 18.78 10.15
CA GLY A 285 -13.84 19.12 8.73
C GLY A 285 -12.87 18.20 7.98
N ARG A 286 -12.93 18.15 6.65
CA ARG A 286 -12.00 17.35 5.82
C ARG A 286 -11.28 18.25 4.82
N VAL A 287 -9.96 18.24 4.85
CA VAL A 287 -9.11 18.92 3.85
C VAL A 287 -8.83 17.95 2.69
N GLU A 288 -9.03 18.43 1.46
CA GLU A 288 -8.78 17.65 0.25
C GLU A 288 -7.31 17.23 0.16
N GLY A 289 -7.08 15.92 -0.02
CA GLY A 289 -5.74 15.34 -0.08
C GLY A 289 -4.98 15.31 1.25
N HIS A 290 -5.68 15.52 2.38
CA HIS A 290 -5.10 15.39 3.72
C HIS A 290 -5.94 14.48 4.64
N GLY A 291 -7.27 14.60 4.62
CA GLY A 291 -8.16 13.84 5.50
C GLY A 291 -8.91 14.70 6.51
N PRO A 292 -9.44 14.10 7.59
CA PRO A 292 -10.19 14.82 8.61
C PRO A 292 -9.28 15.68 9.48
N LEU A 293 -9.77 16.88 9.87
CA LEU A 293 -9.12 17.78 10.81
C LEU A 293 -10.10 18.21 11.90
N SER A 294 -9.59 18.47 13.09
CA SER A 294 -10.35 19.07 14.19
C SER A 294 -10.79 20.49 13.81
N ARG A 295 -11.82 20.98 14.52
CA ARG A 295 -12.33 22.33 14.33
C ARG A 295 -11.27 23.39 14.55
N GLU A 296 -10.48 23.23 15.59
CA GLU A 296 -9.40 24.16 15.94
C GLU A 296 -8.42 24.29 14.78
N THR A 297 -7.92 23.18 14.26
CA THR A 297 -6.95 23.13 13.18
C THR A 297 -7.49 23.72 11.86
N TRP A 298 -8.73 23.38 11.46
CA TRP A 298 -9.25 23.99 10.22
C TRP A 298 -9.67 25.46 10.38
N CYS A 299 -10.04 25.89 11.59
CA CYS A 299 -10.24 27.33 11.87
C CYS A 299 -8.94 28.12 11.76
N GLU A 300 -7.82 27.58 12.26
CA GLU A 300 -6.50 28.17 12.09
C GLU A 300 -6.12 28.28 10.61
N LEU A 301 -6.36 27.24 9.82
CA LEU A 301 -6.12 27.28 8.37
C LEU A 301 -6.96 28.35 7.67
N LEU A 302 -8.25 28.52 8.04
CA LEU A 302 -9.14 29.53 7.49
C LEU A 302 -8.74 30.96 7.89
N GLY A 303 -8.18 31.13 9.09
CA GLY A 303 -7.72 32.44 9.59
C GLY A 303 -6.62 33.08 8.74
N HIS A 304 -5.98 32.33 7.85
CA HIS A 304 -4.82 32.75 7.06
C HIS A 304 -5.06 32.75 5.54
N GLY A 305 -6.31 32.56 5.03
CA GLY A 305 -6.53 32.33 3.62
C GLY A 305 -7.79 32.97 3.00
N ARG A 306 -7.84 32.95 1.66
CA ARG A 306 -9.02 33.34 0.87
C ARG A 306 -9.95 32.11 0.78
N ILE A 307 -11.22 32.29 1.23
CA ILE A 307 -12.21 31.19 1.26
C ILE A 307 -13.03 31.20 -0.04
N THR A 308 -13.12 30.03 -0.70
CA THR A 308 -14.05 29.80 -1.81
C THR A 308 -15.02 28.69 -1.41
N ILE A 309 -16.33 29.00 -1.39
CA ILE A 309 -17.37 28.02 -1.05
C ILE A 309 -17.93 27.40 -2.33
N ARG A 310 -18.00 26.07 -2.39
CA ARG A 310 -18.70 25.31 -3.43
C ARG A 310 -19.82 24.48 -2.79
N PRO A 311 -21.06 24.49 -3.36
CA PRO A 311 -22.17 23.73 -2.81
C PRO A 311 -21.98 22.22 -2.93
N VAL A 312 -22.57 21.46 -2.02
CA VAL A 312 -22.49 20.01 -1.91
C VAL A 312 -23.42 19.32 -2.91
N VAL A 313 -23.02 18.12 -3.38
CA VAL A 313 -23.83 17.23 -4.21
C VAL A 313 -24.73 16.37 -3.31
N ASP A 314 -26.08 16.45 -3.48
CA ASP A 314 -27.01 15.53 -2.84
C ASP A 314 -27.01 14.17 -3.57
N LEU A 315 -26.45 13.15 -2.93
CA LEU A 315 -26.36 11.81 -3.50
C LEU A 315 -27.73 11.14 -3.66
N ASN A 316 -28.76 11.58 -2.90
CA ASN A 316 -30.11 11.01 -2.92
C ASN A 316 -30.96 11.57 -4.07
N ALA A 317 -30.60 12.74 -4.61
CA ALA A 317 -31.34 13.42 -5.68
C ALA A 317 -30.87 13.07 -7.11
N ILE A 318 -30.00 12.06 -7.27
CA ILE A 318 -29.41 11.72 -8.58
C ILE A 318 -30.33 10.80 -9.36
N THR A 319 -30.92 11.33 -10.43
CA THR A 319 -31.83 10.58 -11.29
C THR A 319 -31.08 9.55 -12.17
N PRO A 320 -31.55 8.28 -12.24
CA PRO A 320 -31.06 7.27 -13.16
C PRO A 320 -31.16 7.69 -14.63
N VAL A 321 -30.33 7.08 -15.49
CA VAL A 321 -30.37 7.34 -16.94
C VAL A 321 -30.36 6.04 -17.76
N ASP A 322 -30.86 6.13 -19.01
CA ASP A 322 -30.88 5.02 -19.96
C ASP A 322 -29.67 4.99 -20.90
N SER A 323 -28.57 5.58 -20.50
CA SER A 323 -27.32 5.58 -21.26
C SER A 323 -26.34 4.56 -20.71
N TYR A 324 -25.65 3.80 -21.59
CA TYR A 324 -24.53 2.96 -21.21
C TYR A 324 -23.34 3.82 -20.72
N GLU A 325 -23.12 4.96 -21.37
CA GLU A 325 -22.14 5.95 -20.89
C GLU A 325 -22.60 6.55 -19.56
N ILE A 326 -21.70 6.56 -18.59
CA ILE A 326 -21.97 7.02 -17.23
C ILE A 326 -21.73 8.52 -17.15
N PRO A 327 -22.78 9.35 -16.98
CA PRO A 327 -22.63 10.79 -16.82
C PRO A 327 -21.77 11.18 -15.62
N ASP A 328 -21.04 12.29 -15.72
CA ASP A 328 -20.11 12.76 -14.66
C ASP A 328 -20.79 12.93 -13.30
N ARG A 329 -22.05 13.35 -13.25
CA ARG A 329 -22.83 13.46 -12.02
C ARG A 329 -22.99 12.11 -11.30
N ILE A 330 -23.28 11.04 -12.06
CA ILE A 330 -23.42 9.68 -11.53
C ILE A 330 -22.04 9.13 -11.16
N ARG A 331 -21.04 9.35 -12.01
CA ARG A 331 -19.63 8.98 -11.74
C ARG A 331 -19.16 9.58 -10.41
N THR A 332 -19.36 10.89 -10.23
CA THR A 332 -18.99 11.60 -8.99
C THR A 332 -19.71 11.00 -7.78
N ALA A 333 -21.01 10.73 -7.88
CA ALA A 333 -21.79 10.16 -6.80
C ALA A 333 -21.32 8.75 -6.41
N VAL A 334 -21.07 7.87 -7.40
CA VAL A 334 -20.58 6.51 -7.16
C VAL A 334 -19.21 6.54 -6.50
N THR A 335 -18.28 7.40 -6.96
CA THR A 335 -16.95 7.53 -6.35
C THR A 335 -16.97 8.14 -4.96
N MET A 336 -17.92 9.02 -4.66
CA MET A 336 -18.15 9.53 -3.29
C MET A 336 -18.71 8.46 -2.36
N ARG A 337 -19.68 7.66 -2.83
CA ARG A 337 -20.26 6.55 -2.06
C ARG A 337 -19.26 5.43 -1.83
N SER A 338 -18.51 5.08 -2.85
CA SER A 338 -17.55 3.96 -2.86
C SER A 338 -16.16 4.49 -3.24
N PRO A 339 -15.37 4.99 -2.28
CA PRO A 339 -14.11 5.70 -2.56
C PRO A 339 -12.95 4.77 -2.95
N VAL A 340 -13.14 3.45 -2.87
CA VAL A 340 -12.14 2.42 -3.19
C VAL A 340 -12.74 1.31 -4.06
N ASP A 341 -11.86 0.45 -4.62
CA ASP A 341 -12.22 -0.75 -5.35
C ASP A 341 -13.17 -1.64 -4.52
N MET A 342 -14.31 -1.97 -5.08
CA MET A 342 -15.37 -2.76 -4.45
C MET A 342 -15.24 -4.28 -4.72
N PHE A 343 -14.07 -4.75 -5.17
CA PHE A 343 -13.71 -6.17 -5.14
C PHE A 343 -13.25 -6.56 -3.71
N PRO A 344 -13.43 -7.82 -3.25
CA PRO A 344 -12.97 -8.25 -1.94
C PRO A 344 -11.52 -7.83 -1.65
N TYR A 345 -11.35 -7.15 -0.51
CA TYR A 345 -10.07 -6.57 -0.04
C TYR A 345 -9.40 -5.61 -1.03
N GLY A 346 -10.17 -4.97 -1.92
CA GLY A 346 -9.71 -3.93 -2.83
C GLY A 346 -9.24 -2.68 -2.08
N THR A 347 -8.16 -2.05 -2.56
CA THR A 347 -7.54 -0.88 -1.90
C THR A 347 -7.30 0.30 -2.85
N GLN A 348 -7.57 0.13 -4.14
CA GLN A 348 -7.31 1.16 -5.14
C GLN A 348 -8.33 2.30 -5.06
N PRO A 349 -7.92 3.59 -5.14
CA PRO A 349 -8.85 4.71 -5.17
C PRO A 349 -9.80 4.67 -6.37
N SER A 350 -11.09 4.79 -6.13
CA SER A 350 -12.17 4.64 -7.15
C SER A 350 -12.08 5.61 -8.32
N ARG A 351 -11.47 6.79 -8.15
CA ARG A 351 -11.31 7.81 -9.21
C ARG A 351 -10.48 7.33 -10.43
N HIS A 352 -9.72 6.24 -10.27
CA HIS A 352 -8.86 5.66 -11.31
C HIS A 352 -9.39 4.33 -11.83
N LEU A 353 -10.59 3.92 -11.40
CA LEU A 353 -11.17 2.63 -11.70
C LEU A 353 -12.28 2.73 -12.75
N ASP A 354 -12.54 1.60 -13.42
CA ASP A 354 -13.73 1.45 -14.24
C ASP A 354 -14.96 1.43 -13.32
N LEU A 355 -16.03 2.13 -13.71
CA LEU A 355 -17.33 1.95 -13.07
C LEU A 355 -18.07 0.85 -13.85
N ASP A 356 -18.31 -0.28 -13.20
CA ASP A 356 -18.96 -1.45 -13.78
C ASP A 356 -20.42 -1.54 -13.36
N HIS A 357 -21.29 -1.92 -14.31
CA HIS A 357 -22.67 -2.25 -14.02
C HIS A 357 -22.72 -3.61 -13.31
N THR A 358 -23.14 -3.64 -12.04
CA THR A 358 -23.24 -4.88 -11.24
C THR A 358 -24.27 -5.83 -11.84
N ILE A 359 -25.42 -5.32 -12.25
CA ILE A 359 -26.34 -5.99 -13.20
C ILE A 359 -25.94 -5.52 -14.59
N PRO A 360 -25.52 -6.43 -15.49
CA PRO A 360 -25.08 -6.07 -16.85
C PRO A 360 -26.10 -5.19 -17.58
N TYR A 361 -25.59 -4.19 -18.31
CA TYR A 361 -26.44 -3.30 -19.09
C TYR A 361 -27.08 -4.05 -20.25
N ASP A 362 -28.40 -4.03 -20.33
CA ASP A 362 -29.19 -4.63 -21.40
C ASP A 362 -29.32 -3.64 -22.57
N HIS A 363 -28.74 -3.97 -23.71
CA HIS A 363 -28.79 -3.18 -24.93
C HIS A 363 -30.04 -3.48 -25.82
N SER A 364 -30.93 -4.38 -25.40
CA SER A 364 -32.13 -4.77 -26.17
C SER A 364 -33.17 -3.62 -26.24
N ARG A 365 -34.08 -3.71 -27.21
CA ARG A 365 -35.16 -2.72 -27.40
C ARG A 365 -36.19 -2.72 -26.26
N GLY A 366 -36.33 -3.81 -25.54
CA GLY A 366 -37.27 -3.94 -24.40
C GLY A 366 -36.63 -3.75 -23.02
N ARG A 367 -35.44 -3.15 -22.97
CA ARG A 367 -34.64 -2.98 -21.76
C ARG A 367 -35.38 -2.21 -20.63
N PRO A 368 -35.13 -2.55 -19.37
CA PRO A 368 -35.64 -1.77 -18.25
C PRO A 368 -35.11 -0.32 -18.27
N PRO A 369 -35.92 0.69 -17.90
CA PRO A 369 -35.45 2.07 -17.79
C PRO A 369 -34.51 2.25 -16.59
N GLY A 370 -33.64 3.27 -16.65
CA GLY A 370 -32.81 3.68 -15.54
C GLY A 370 -31.71 2.69 -15.15
N GLN A 371 -31.12 1.97 -16.10
CA GLN A 371 -30.11 0.96 -15.82
C GLN A 371 -28.81 1.55 -15.24
N THR A 372 -28.43 2.75 -15.68
CA THR A 372 -27.27 3.48 -15.18
C THR A 372 -27.69 4.34 -13.99
N ARG A 373 -27.52 3.79 -12.80
CA ARG A 373 -27.90 4.37 -11.51
C ARG A 373 -26.86 4.03 -10.46
N ILE A 374 -26.85 4.78 -9.38
CA ILE A 374 -25.87 4.65 -8.29
C ILE A 374 -25.84 3.24 -7.71
N ASP A 375 -27.01 2.64 -7.45
CA ASP A 375 -27.19 1.32 -6.87
C ASP A 375 -27.00 0.15 -7.87
N ASN A 376 -26.62 0.44 -9.12
CA ASN A 376 -26.21 -0.55 -10.12
C ASN A 376 -24.76 -0.32 -10.64
N LEU A 377 -23.97 0.48 -9.97
CA LEU A 377 -22.60 0.79 -10.37
C LEU A 377 -21.62 0.57 -9.22
N ALA A 378 -20.49 -0.06 -9.53
CA ALA A 378 -19.39 -0.24 -8.58
C ALA A 378 -18.04 0.06 -9.22
N PRO A 379 -17.12 0.75 -8.52
CA PRO A 379 -15.76 0.94 -9.00
C PRO A 379 -14.97 -0.38 -8.86
N LEU A 380 -14.43 -0.87 -9.97
CA LEU A 380 -13.65 -2.10 -10.05
C LEU A 380 -12.35 -1.86 -10.82
N THR A 381 -11.28 -2.53 -10.41
CA THR A 381 -10.10 -2.65 -11.26
C THR A 381 -10.46 -3.38 -12.57
N ARG A 382 -9.74 -3.06 -13.66
CA ARG A 382 -9.92 -3.73 -14.95
C ARG A 382 -9.82 -5.25 -14.83
N LYS A 383 -8.95 -5.74 -13.96
CA LYS A 383 -8.78 -7.17 -13.70
C LYS A 383 -10.01 -7.79 -13.02
N ALA A 384 -10.53 -7.15 -11.98
CA ALA A 384 -11.73 -7.62 -11.27
C ALA A 384 -12.97 -7.60 -12.20
N HIS A 385 -13.11 -6.55 -13.01
CA HIS A 385 -14.16 -6.45 -14.04
C HIS A 385 -14.08 -7.62 -15.05
N ARG A 386 -12.89 -7.91 -15.60
CA ARG A 386 -12.68 -9.06 -16.50
C ARG A 386 -12.94 -10.40 -15.80
N ALA A 387 -12.48 -10.59 -14.59
CA ALA A 387 -12.70 -11.81 -13.81
C ALA A 387 -14.21 -12.06 -13.54
N LYS A 388 -14.98 -11.01 -13.28
CA LYS A 388 -16.45 -11.09 -13.19
C LYS A 388 -17.05 -11.62 -14.50
N THR A 389 -16.61 -11.10 -15.64
CA THR A 389 -17.15 -11.44 -16.95
C THR A 389 -16.69 -12.84 -17.43
N ALA A 390 -15.41 -13.17 -17.27
CA ALA A 390 -14.79 -14.34 -17.89
C ALA A 390 -14.77 -15.59 -17.00
N ARG A 391 -14.65 -15.43 -15.68
CA ARG A 391 -14.38 -16.55 -14.75
C ARG A 391 -15.52 -16.90 -13.79
N GLY A 392 -16.69 -16.33 -14.02
CA GLY A 392 -17.87 -16.67 -13.22
C GLY A 392 -17.84 -16.14 -11.79
N TRP A 393 -17.01 -15.14 -11.49
CA TRP A 393 -17.21 -14.32 -10.30
C TRP A 393 -18.58 -13.65 -10.41
N ARG A 394 -19.43 -13.87 -9.43
CA ARG A 394 -20.78 -13.29 -9.40
C ARG A 394 -20.83 -12.19 -8.36
N VAL A 395 -21.55 -11.12 -8.67
CA VAL A 395 -21.80 -10.01 -7.77
C VAL A 395 -23.27 -9.67 -7.74
N LEU A 396 -23.79 -9.40 -6.55
CA LEU A 396 -25.10 -8.83 -6.30
C LEU A 396 -24.91 -7.55 -5.49
N GLN A 397 -25.60 -6.48 -5.86
CA GLN A 397 -25.55 -5.20 -5.15
C GLN A 397 -26.91 -4.93 -4.51
N ASP A 398 -26.92 -4.52 -3.25
CA ASP A 398 -28.13 -4.08 -2.57
C ASP A 398 -28.36 -2.56 -2.73
N GLU A 399 -29.53 -2.08 -2.26
CA GLU A 399 -29.92 -0.67 -2.33
C GLU A 399 -29.00 0.25 -1.50
N ASN A 400 -28.33 -0.31 -0.48
CA ASN A 400 -27.40 0.42 0.39
C ASN A 400 -25.97 0.46 -0.16
N GLY A 401 -25.74 -0.16 -1.34
CA GLY A 401 -24.44 -0.21 -2.01
C GLY A 401 -23.50 -1.29 -1.50
N TRP A 402 -23.95 -2.25 -0.68
CA TRP A 402 -23.19 -3.44 -0.36
C TRP A 402 -23.18 -4.40 -1.56
N LEU A 403 -22.02 -5.02 -1.79
CA LEU A 403 -21.82 -6.01 -2.82
C LEU A 403 -21.57 -7.38 -2.19
N GLU A 404 -22.37 -8.37 -2.57
CA GLU A 404 -22.09 -9.76 -2.28
C GLU A 404 -21.37 -10.40 -3.45
N TRP A 405 -20.13 -10.81 -3.24
CA TRP A 405 -19.30 -11.50 -4.20
C TRP A 405 -19.29 -13.01 -3.95
N ILE A 406 -19.34 -13.80 -5.03
CA ILE A 406 -19.21 -15.24 -4.99
C ILE A 406 -18.08 -15.64 -5.93
N SER A 407 -17.03 -16.25 -5.41
CA SER A 407 -15.90 -16.72 -6.19
C SER A 407 -16.25 -17.98 -7.01
N PRO A 408 -15.50 -18.32 -8.08
CA PRO A 408 -15.64 -19.57 -8.81
C PRO A 408 -15.55 -20.82 -7.92
N ALA A 409 -14.77 -20.76 -6.85
CA ALA A 409 -14.62 -21.83 -5.86
C ALA A 409 -15.77 -21.87 -4.82
N GLY A 410 -16.76 -20.95 -4.92
CA GLY A 410 -17.95 -20.93 -4.05
C GLY A 410 -17.80 -20.13 -2.75
N TYR A 411 -16.68 -19.46 -2.52
CA TYR A 411 -16.51 -18.57 -1.37
C TYR A 411 -17.32 -17.28 -1.52
N ARG A 412 -17.88 -16.78 -0.42
CA ARG A 412 -18.73 -15.58 -0.41
C ARG A 412 -18.14 -14.47 0.42
N TYR A 413 -18.26 -13.24 -0.06
CA TYR A 413 -17.73 -12.03 0.58
C TYR A 413 -18.77 -10.92 0.48
N ALA A 414 -19.01 -10.22 1.59
CA ALA A 414 -19.79 -8.99 1.60
C ALA A 414 -18.82 -7.79 1.63
N VAL A 415 -18.92 -6.91 0.64
CA VAL A 415 -18.06 -5.72 0.51
C VAL A 415 -18.92 -4.48 0.64
N GLY A 416 -18.55 -3.59 1.56
CA GLY A 416 -19.29 -2.37 1.83
C GLY A 416 -18.41 -1.24 2.34
N PRO A 417 -18.99 -0.14 2.82
CA PRO A 417 -18.24 1.03 3.30
C PRO A 417 -17.26 0.72 4.43
N LEU A 418 -17.51 -0.34 5.21
CA LEU A 418 -16.67 -0.77 6.33
C LEU A 418 -15.60 -1.80 5.91
N GLY A 419 -15.51 -2.15 4.63
CA GLY A 419 -14.56 -3.11 4.11
C GLY A 419 -15.21 -4.44 3.70
N THR A 420 -14.41 -5.52 3.73
CA THR A 420 -14.82 -6.87 3.31
C THR A 420 -15.07 -7.76 4.52
N LEU A 421 -16.23 -8.42 4.53
CA LEU A 421 -16.61 -9.43 5.51
C LEU A 421 -16.69 -10.80 4.80
N PRO A 422 -15.91 -11.82 5.21
CA PRO A 422 -16.10 -13.18 4.73
C PRO A 422 -17.43 -13.70 5.21
N VAL A 423 -18.24 -14.24 4.29
CA VAL A 423 -19.52 -14.87 4.60
C VAL A 423 -19.31 -16.39 4.60
N ALA A 424 -19.80 -17.09 5.62
CA ALA A 424 -19.66 -18.53 5.69
C ALA A 424 -20.12 -19.21 4.39
N PRO A 425 -19.39 -20.19 3.84
CA PRO A 425 -19.83 -20.92 2.66
C PRO A 425 -21.17 -21.60 2.96
N LEU A 426 -22.09 -21.54 2.01
CA LEU A 426 -23.31 -22.36 2.09
C LEU A 426 -22.85 -23.82 2.26
N ALA A 427 -23.32 -24.47 3.34
CA ALA A 427 -23.14 -25.90 3.51
C ALA A 427 -23.53 -26.59 2.17
N ARG A 428 -22.60 -27.34 1.57
CA ARG A 428 -22.93 -28.13 0.39
C ARG A 428 -24.12 -29.01 0.77
N ALA A 429 -25.24 -28.79 0.12
CA ALA A 429 -26.32 -29.77 0.14
C ALA A 429 -25.70 -31.09 -0.39
N SER A 430 -25.63 -32.07 0.51
CA SER A 430 -25.15 -33.42 0.25
C SER A 430 -26.01 -34.14 -0.80
#